data_afeb811c69465c95b253b2545e9dd5b7
#
_entry.id   afeb811c69465c95b253b2545e9dd5b7
#
_cell.length_a   1.000
_cell.length_b   1.000
_cell.length_c   1.000
_cell.angle_alpha   90.00
_cell.angle_beta   90.00
_cell.angle_gamma   90.00
#
_symmetry.space_group_name_H-M   'P 1'
#
loop_
_entity.id
_entity.type
_entity.pdbx_description
1 polymer ?
#
loop_
_entity_poly.entity_id
_entity_poly.type
_entity_poly.pdbx_seq_one_letter_code
_entity_poly.pdbx_strand_id
1 'polypeptide(L)'
;MYINYYFVFNVTILLGNTMKILIAIGGREYSKPTLDLGMKIANSFKSSTTIAYVGKKISQFSEKDVSVVHQNLDERELYRPGIRTLEWAYDFLISKEYIQEKVANKFDDYLLVDEENSRMKVLLKGQQSDKIDLIMRTGEIIEQLKNEVETNNHDITIIGGGGNTGIHQKLIQFIDSSVFVVKNYSVKKKYKILLPVNDSKGSDMAIETAINFAKSYKLNVEIVSVPEGNKPIDEVENILKKTKEKFSKNRIRTSTKLIDGTPVNSIIDYAKDNSIIILGVSPKNSIMKYFFGSKPLSIAQKCNCPVLITK
;
A
#
# COMPACT_ATOMS: atom_id res chain seq x y z
N MET A 1 7.42 -7.46 -29.10
CA MET A 1 7.08 -8.66 -28.32
C MET A 1 6.48 -8.19 -27.00
N TYR A 2 5.15 -7.98 -26.99
CA TYR A 2 4.42 -7.45 -25.82
C TYR A 2 4.08 -8.62 -24.91
N ILE A 3 4.78 -8.74 -23.79
CA ILE A 3 4.42 -9.67 -22.73
C ILE A 3 3.22 -9.07 -22.00
N ASN A 4 2.12 -9.81 -22.03
CA ASN A 4 0.83 -9.45 -21.45
C ASN A 4 0.97 -9.30 -19.93
N TYR A 5 0.95 -8.07 -19.41
CA TYR A 5 0.94 -7.75 -17.96
C TYR A 5 -0.26 -8.32 -17.19
N TYR A 6 -1.27 -8.85 -17.91
CA TYR A 6 -2.41 -9.58 -17.31
C TYR A 6 -2.02 -10.84 -16.52
N PHE A 7 -0.78 -11.32 -16.73
CA PHE A 7 -0.33 -12.57 -16.17
C PHE A 7 0.40 -12.41 -14.82
N VAL A 8 0.85 -11.21 -14.46
CA VAL A 8 1.81 -11.05 -13.35
C VAL A 8 1.19 -11.34 -11.99
N PHE A 9 0.01 -10.82 -11.68
CA PHE A 9 -0.60 -11.04 -10.36
C PHE A 9 -1.08 -12.48 -10.12
N ASN A 10 -1.59 -13.15 -11.17
CA ASN A 10 -1.97 -14.57 -11.11
C ASN A 10 -0.79 -15.53 -11.30
N VAL A 11 0.21 -15.13 -12.09
CA VAL A 11 1.42 -15.93 -12.35
C VAL A 11 2.34 -15.96 -11.13
N THR A 12 2.41 -14.88 -10.35
CA THR A 12 3.20 -14.84 -9.11
C THR A 12 2.71 -15.88 -8.10
N ILE A 13 1.39 -16.08 -7.99
CA ILE A 13 0.82 -17.10 -7.09
C ILE A 13 0.91 -18.51 -7.69
N LEU A 14 0.83 -18.65 -9.02
CA LEU A 14 0.85 -19.94 -9.71
C LEU A 14 2.27 -20.50 -9.95
N LEU A 15 3.29 -19.64 -10.03
CA LEU A 15 4.69 -20.03 -10.26
C LEU A 15 5.53 -20.13 -8.98
N GLY A 16 4.91 -20.06 -7.78
CA GLY A 16 5.63 -20.14 -6.52
C GLY A 16 6.44 -18.88 -6.16
N ASN A 17 6.29 -17.80 -6.89
CA ASN A 17 6.92 -16.52 -6.53
C ASN A 17 6.20 -15.90 -5.33
N THR A 18 6.98 -15.58 -4.30
CA THR A 18 6.47 -14.90 -3.10
C THR A 18 6.12 -13.46 -3.45
N MET A 19 4.90 -13.01 -3.10
CA MET A 19 4.49 -11.61 -3.23
C MET A 19 5.48 -10.70 -2.49
N LYS A 20 5.83 -9.57 -3.08
CA LYS A 20 6.73 -8.57 -2.49
C LYS A 20 5.97 -7.31 -2.12
N ILE A 21 6.05 -6.94 -0.86
CA ILE A 21 5.33 -5.78 -0.33
C ILE A 21 6.33 -4.74 0.19
N LEU A 22 6.16 -3.49 -0.26
CA LEU A 22 6.87 -2.34 0.27
C LEU A 22 5.96 -1.59 1.24
N ILE A 23 6.41 -1.36 2.47
CA ILE A 23 5.71 -0.53 3.46
C ILE A 23 6.56 0.72 3.70
N ALA A 24 6.10 1.87 3.22
CA ALA A 24 6.77 3.14 3.45
C ALA A 24 6.32 3.75 4.78
N ILE A 25 7.27 4.02 5.65
CA ILE A 25 7.05 4.63 6.95
C ILE A 25 7.71 6.02 7.03
N GLY A 26 7.07 6.94 7.75
CA GLY A 26 7.60 8.26 8.08
C GLY A 26 7.75 8.41 9.59
N GLY A 27 7.22 9.47 10.20
CA GLY A 27 7.23 9.65 11.67
C GLY A 27 6.41 8.56 12.38
N ARG A 28 6.80 8.22 13.61
CA ARG A 28 6.29 7.10 14.40
C ARG A 28 4.76 7.07 14.54
N GLU A 29 4.16 8.19 14.95
CA GLU A 29 2.72 8.27 15.22
C GLU A 29 1.88 8.08 13.97
N TYR A 30 2.31 8.66 12.85
CA TYR A 30 1.60 8.58 11.57
C TYR A 30 1.75 7.21 10.89
N SER A 31 2.85 6.51 11.18
CA SER A 31 3.17 5.24 10.52
C SER A 31 2.59 4.01 11.22
N LYS A 32 2.19 4.13 12.49
CA LYS A 32 1.67 2.99 13.26
C LYS A 32 0.48 2.29 12.58
N PRO A 33 -0.58 2.99 12.11
CA PRO A 33 -1.67 2.35 11.39
C PRO A 33 -1.23 1.70 10.08
N THR A 34 -0.28 2.33 9.38
CA THR A 34 0.27 1.85 8.12
C THR A 34 1.07 0.56 8.31
N LEU A 35 1.95 0.55 9.31
CA LEU A 35 2.76 -0.62 9.65
C LEU A 35 1.89 -1.77 10.16
N ASP A 36 0.90 -1.49 11.02
CA ASP A 36 0.01 -2.52 11.57
C ASP A 36 -0.84 -3.18 10.47
N LEU A 37 -1.48 -2.40 9.59
CA LEU A 37 -2.23 -2.94 8.47
C LEU A 37 -1.32 -3.62 7.45
N GLY A 38 -0.20 -2.98 7.12
CA GLY A 38 0.77 -3.50 6.16
C GLY A 38 1.34 -4.86 6.57
N MET A 39 1.73 -5.01 7.83
CA MET A 39 2.25 -6.28 8.33
C MET A 39 1.18 -7.37 8.41
N LYS A 40 -0.06 -7.02 8.73
CA LYS A 40 -1.18 -7.98 8.63
C LYS A 40 -1.37 -8.48 7.22
N ILE A 41 -1.32 -7.57 6.23
CA ILE A 41 -1.39 -7.92 4.81
C ILE A 41 -0.21 -8.84 4.44
N ALA A 42 1.00 -8.42 4.77
CA ALA A 42 2.21 -9.16 4.49
C ALA A 42 2.17 -10.60 5.05
N ASN A 43 1.76 -10.74 6.30
CA ASN A 43 1.64 -12.03 6.97
C ASN A 43 0.56 -12.92 6.33
N SER A 44 -0.61 -12.35 5.98
CA SER A 44 -1.71 -13.10 5.35
C SER A 44 -1.34 -13.63 3.97
N PHE A 45 -0.55 -12.88 3.21
CA PHE A 45 -0.03 -13.30 1.90
C PHE A 45 1.28 -14.09 1.98
N LYS A 46 1.86 -14.24 3.17
CA LYS A 46 3.20 -14.82 3.38
C LYS A 46 4.25 -14.16 2.49
N SER A 47 4.15 -12.84 2.35
CA SER A 47 4.96 -12.04 1.44
C SER A 47 6.39 -11.84 1.94
N SER A 48 7.29 -11.53 1.00
CA SER A 48 8.53 -10.84 1.32
C SER A 48 8.23 -9.36 1.51
N THR A 49 8.72 -8.75 2.58
CA THR A 49 8.31 -7.42 3.01
C THR A 49 9.51 -6.51 3.21
N THR A 50 9.49 -5.37 2.56
CA THR A 50 10.47 -4.30 2.79
C THR A 50 9.80 -3.16 3.53
N ILE A 51 10.33 -2.78 4.69
CA ILE A 51 9.91 -1.60 5.44
C ILE A 51 10.92 -0.50 5.17
N ALA A 52 10.49 0.55 4.48
CA ALA A 52 11.35 1.62 4.01
C ALA A 52 11.07 2.95 4.72
N TYR A 53 12.14 3.58 5.20
CA TYR A 53 12.15 4.99 5.57
C TYR A 53 12.92 5.78 4.50
N VAL A 54 12.38 6.94 4.10
CA VAL A 54 13.06 7.86 3.18
C VAL A 54 13.35 9.17 3.90
N GLY A 55 14.63 9.45 4.14
CA GLY A 55 15.12 10.68 4.76
C GLY A 55 15.54 11.73 3.73
N LYS A 56 15.53 13.00 4.13
CA LYS A 56 16.10 14.08 3.33
C LYS A 56 17.62 13.99 3.29
N LYS A 57 18.26 14.43 2.19
CA LYS A 57 19.71 14.64 2.16
C LYS A 57 20.08 15.75 3.16
N ILE A 58 21.19 15.59 3.86
CA ILE A 58 21.71 16.57 4.83
C ILE A 58 21.89 17.95 4.15
N SER A 59 22.30 17.98 2.87
CA SER A 59 22.43 19.18 2.06
C SER A 59 21.11 19.94 1.79
N GLN A 60 19.97 19.33 2.13
CA GLN A 60 18.63 19.93 1.96
C GLN A 60 18.09 20.57 3.26
N PHE A 61 18.84 20.48 4.36
CA PHE A 61 18.52 21.21 5.58
C PHE A 61 18.94 22.68 5.43
N SER A 62 18.04 23.60 5.76
CA SER A 62 18.38 25.02 5.84
C SER A 62 19.29 25.26 7.05
N GLU A 63 20.06 26.39 7.04
CA GLU A 63 20.90 26.77 8.19
C GLU A 63 20.10 26.87 9.49
N LYS A 64 18.82 27.21 9.44
CA LYS A 64 17.89 27.20 10.58
C LYS A 64 17.59 25.78 11.08
N ASP A 65 17.41 24.84 10.17
CA ASP A 65 17.15 23.43 10.52
C ASP A 65 18.39 22.84 11.19
N VAL A 66 19.60 23.17 10.71
CA VAL A 66 20.88 22.73 11.27
C VAL A 66 21.07 23.26 12.70
N SER A 67 20.73 24.51 12.98
CA SER A 67 20.89 25.11 14.33
C SER A 67 19.95 24.52 15.37
N VAL A 68 18.71 24.17 15.00
CA VAL A 68 17.75 23.49 15.87
C VAL A 68 18.12 22.02 16.08
N VAL A 69 18.71 21.40 15.07
CA VAL A 69 19.15 20.01 15.06
C VAL A 69 20.31 19.81 16.05
N HIS A 70 21.30 20.74 16.10
CA HIS A 70 22.42 20.66 17.03
C HIS A 70 22.05 20.73 18.53
N GLN A 71 20.87 21.26 18.85
CA GLN A 71 20.45 21.42 20.25
C GLN A 71 19.67 20.23 20.82
N ASN A 72 19.05 19.37 19.97
CA ASN A 72 18.06 18.39 20.41
C ASN A 72 18.14 16.99 19.75
N LEU A 73 19.05 16.75 18.83
CA LEU A 73 19.17 15.43 18.19
C LEU A 73 20.44 14.71 18.67
N ASP A 74 20.26 13.41 18.90
CA ASP A 74 21.35 12.45 19.06
C ASP A 74 22.25 12.48 17.80
N GLU A 75 23.56 12.38 17.96
CA GLU A 75 24.51 12.36 16.83
C GLU A 75 24.12 11.35 15.75
N ARG A 76 23.47 10.24 16.13
CA ARG A 76 22.97 9.20 15.21
C ARG A 76 21.91 9.73 14.25
N GLU A 77 20.97 10.56 14.73
CA GLU A 77 19.92 11.17 13.88
C GLU A 77 20.52 12.24 12.96
N LEU A 78 21.58 12.92 13.37
CA LEU A 78 22.26 13.91 12.56
C LEU A 78 22.91 13.29 11.33
N TYR A 79 23.62 12.17 11.53
CA TYR A 79 24.32 11.47 10.45
C TYR A 79 23.45 10.51 9.67
N ARG A 80 22.35 10.02 10.26
CA ARG A 80 21.46 9.01 9.67
C ARG A 80 20.00 9.30 10.03
N PRO A 81 19.40 10.33 9.41
CA PRO A 81 18.00 10.69 9.68
C PRO A 81 17.05 9.52 9.45
N GLY A 82 16.25 9.20 10.45
CA GLY A 82 15.26 8.13 10.39
C GLY A 82 15.65 6.82 11.04
N ILE A 83 16.88 6.70 11.58
CA ILE A 83 17.30 5.49 12.30
C ILE A 83 16.36 5.19 13.48
N ARG A 84 15.95 6.19 14.24
CA ARG A 84 14.97 6.03 15.34
C ARG A 84 13.58 5.58 14.87
N THR A 85 13.21 5.93 13.63
CA THR A 85 11.94 5.46 13.06
C THR A 85 12.03 3.98 12.70
N LEU A 86 13.18 3.53 12.21
CA LEU A 86 13.44 2.11 11.96
C LEU A 86 13.57 1.31 13.27
N GLU A 87 14.22 1.87 14.31
CA GLU A 87 14.25 1.29 15.66
C GLU A 87 12.84 1.05 16.19
N TRP A 88 12.00 2.07 16.12
CA TRP A 88 10.61 1.95 16.51
C TRP A 88 9.85 0.90 15.69
N ALA A 89 10.09 0.83 14.37
CA ALA A 89 9.48 -0.18 13.53
C ALA A 89 9.93 -1.59 13.92
N TYR A 90 11.20 -1.77 14.26
CA TYR A 90 11.74 -3.02 14.76
C TYR A 90 11.10 -3.45 16.08
N ASP A 91 11.05 -2.56 17.06
CA ASP A 91 10.36 -2.80 18.34
C ASP A 91 8.89 -3.18 18.13
N PHE A 92 8.22 -2.51 17.18
CA PHE A 92 6.86 -2.86 16.80
C PHE A 92 6.78 -4.29 16.26
N LEU A 93 7.68 -4.70 15.37
CA LEU A 93 7.69 -6.04 14.77
C LEU A 93 7.91 -7.11 15.83
N ILE A 94 8.80 -6.89 16.79
CA ILE A 94 9.01 -7.79 17.93
C ILE A 94 7.77 -7.85 18.81
N SER A 95 7.22 -6.69 19.20
CA SER A 95 6.03 -6.61 20.07
C SER A 95 4.79 -7.30 19.49
N LYS A 96 4.77 -7.52 18.18
CA LYS A 96 3.70 -8.19 17.42
C LYS A 96 4.08 -9.59 16.93
N GLU A 97 5.22 -10.10 17.38
CA GLU A 97 5.73 -11.44 17.03
C GLU A 97 5.92 -11.66 15.51
N TYR A 98 6.12 -10.58 14.73
CA TYR A 98 6.47 -10.72 13.30
C TYR A 98 7.93 -11.09 13.10
N ILE A 99 8.80 -10.72 14.03
CA ILE A 99 10.21 -11.12 14.12
C ILE A 99 10.41 -11.79 15.48
N GLN A 100 11.10 -12.92 15.49
CA GLN A 100 11.51 -13.56 16.74
C GLN A 100 12.83 -12.98 17.21
N GLU A 101 12.85 -12.47 18.44
CA GLU A 101 14.05 -12.05 19.12
C GLU A 101 14.75 -13.29 19.71
N LYS A 102 15.91 -13.68 19.20
CA LYS A 102 16.64 -14.85 19.72
C LYS A 102 17.44 -14.62 21.00
N VAL A 103 17.87 -13.40 21.23
CA VAL A 103 18.60 -12.95 22.45
C VAL A 103 18.34 -11.46 22.58
N ALA A 104 18.12 -10.97 23.80
CA ALA A 104 17.89 -9.56 24.12
C ALA A 104 19.07 -8.67 23.67
N ASN A 105 19.15 -8.41 22.40
CA ASN A 105 20.09 -7.46 21.83
C ASN A 105 19.31 -6.18 21.54
N LYS A 106 19.70 -5.13 22.25
CA LYS A 106 19.25 -3.78 21.93
C LYS A 106 19.59 -3.49 20.48
N PHE A 107 18.81 -2.64 19.83
CA PHE A 107 19.03 -2.16 18.48
C PHE A 107 20.45 -1.58 18.23
N ASP A 108 21.21 -1.33 19.30
CA ASP A 108 22.62 -0.90 19.24
C ASP A 108 23.55 -1.92 18.56
N ASP A 109 23.13 -3.18 18.42
CA ASP A 109 23.88 -4.28 17.79
C ASP A 109 23.49 -4.51 16.32
N TYR A 110 23.09 -3.49 15.59
CA TYR A 110 22.78 -3.59 14.17
C TYR A 110 23.99 -3.24 13.28
N LEU A 111 24.00 -3.83 12.10
CA LEU A 111 24.94 -3.47 11.02
C LEU A 111 24.16 -2.74 9.92
N LEU A 112 24.67 -1.58 9.49
CA LEU A 112 24.18 -0.89 8.31
C LEU A 112 25.05 -1.28 7.13
N VAL A 113 24.43 -1.81 6.11
CA VAL A 113 25.08 -2.16 4.86
C VAL A 113 24.65 -1.14 3.81
N ASP A 114 25.62 -0.34 3.35
CA ASP A 114 25.43 0.56 2.23
C ASP A 114 25.28 -0.27 0.95
N GLU A 115 24.20 -0.05 0.25
CA GLU A 115 23.94 -0.62 -1.05
C GLU A 115 23.91 0.51 -2.11
N GLU A 116 23.84 0.15 -3.37
CA GLU A 116 23.82 1.14 -4.45
C GLU A 116 22.60 2.08 -4.37
N ASN A 117 22.69 3.25 -5.01
CA ASN A 117 21.60 4.20 -5.17
C ASN A 117 21.02 4.76 -3.85
N SER A 118 21.88 5.13 -2.89
CA SER A 118 21.46 5.71 -1.61
C SER A 118 20.53 4.82 -0.79
N ARG A 119 20.65 3.50 -0.95
CA ARG A 119 19.92 2.48 -0.20
C ARG A 119 20.82 1.92 0.89
N MET A 120 20.36 1.91 2.13
CA MET A 120 21.01 1.24 3.25
C MET A 120 20.11 0.15 3.80
N LYS A 121 20.62 -1.07 3.91
CA LYS A 121 19.94 -2.17 4.57
C LYS A 121 20.35 -2.25 6.03
N VAL A 122 19.39 -2.38 6.92
CA VAL A 122 19.62 -2.58 8.35
C VAL A 122 19.61 -4.09 8.63
N LEU A 123 20.77 -4.62 8.98
CA LEU A 123 20.92 -6.00 9.42
C LEU A 123 20.88 -6.04 10.95
N LEU A 124 19.85 -6.69 11.47
CA LEU A 124 19.64 -6.81 12.91
C LEU A 124 20.26 -8.10 13.41
N LYS A 125 21.08 -8.00 14.46
CA LYS A 125 21.69 -9.16 15.11
C LYS A 125 20.59 -10.02 15.75
N GLY A 126 20.54 -11.29 15.37
CA GLY A 126 19.48 -12.20 15.84
C GLY A 126 18.17 -12.15 15.07
N GLN A 127 18.07 -11.34 14.01
CA GLN A 127 16.92 -11.37 13.10
C GLN A 127 16.82 -12.73 12.41
N GLN A 128 15.70 -13.42 12.63
CA GLN A 128 15.43 -14.74 12.03
C GLN A 128 14.42 -14.69 10.89
N SER A 129 14.09 -13.52 10.39
CA SER A 129 13.16 -13.42 9.28
C SER A 129 13.92 -13.08 7.99
N ASP A 130 14.08 -14.07 7.12
CA ASP A 130 14.56 -13.88 5.74
C ASP A 130 13.52 -13.13 4.88
N LYS A 131 12.36 -12.79 5.46
CA LYS A 131 11.23 -12.21 4.74
C LYS A 131 10.96 -10.74 5.03
N ILE A 132 11.61 -10.15 6.04
CA ILE A 132 11.40 -8.76 6.43
C ILE A 132 12.73 -8.02 6.39
N ASP A 133 12.83 -7.07 5.48
CA ASP A 133 13.95 -6.14 5.38
C ASP A 133 13.56 -4.77 5.92
N LEU A 134 14.45 -4.18 6.72
CA LEU A 134 14.38 -2.78 7.13
C LEU A 134 15.40 -2.00 6.31
N ILE A 135 14.95 -0.98 5.60
CA ILE A 135 15.82 -0.17 4.76
C ILE A 135 15.67 1.32 5.02
N MET A 136 16.76 2.04 4.81
CA MET A 136 16.79 3.49 4.77
C MET A 136 17.22 3.95 3.39
N ARG A 137 16.53 4.95 2.86
CA ARG A 137 16.92 5.66 1.63
C ARG A 137 17.05 7.14 1.90
N THR A 138 17.86 7.83 1.12
CA THR A 138 18.09 9.27 1.27
C THR A 138 17.83 9.98 -0.04
N GLY A 139 16.93 10.97 -0.03
CA GLY A 139 16.58 11.75 -1.21
C GLY A 139 15.11 12.15 -1.27
N GLU A 140 14.63 12.43 -2.49
CA GLU A 140 13.22 12.75 -2.72
C GLU A 140 12.34 11.51 -2.58
N ILE A 141 11.30 11.61 -1.74
CA ILE A 141 10.48 10.46 -1.34
C ILE A 141 9.92 9.69 -2.55
N ILE A 142 9.40 10.40 -3.55
CA ILE A 142 8.75 9.78 -4.70
C ILE A 142 9.78 9.04 -5.55
N GLU A 143 10.91 9.66 -5.80
CA GLU A 143 12.02 9.08 -6.57
C GLU A 143 12.57 7.83 -5.86
N GLN A 144 12.82 7.93 -4.56
CA GLN A 144 13.41 6.83 -3.78
C GLN A 144 12.46 5.64 -3.65
N LEU A 145 11.15 5.88 -3.44
CA LEU A 145 10.17 4.79 -3.40
C LEU A 145 9.93 4.19 -4.78
N LYS A 146 9.98 4.99 -5.85
CA LYS A 146 9.90 4.49 -7.22
C LYS A 146 11.10 3.58 -7.54
N ASN A 147 12.32 4.03 -7.25
CA ASN A 147 13.53 3.24 -7.45
C ASN A 147 13.48 1.93 -6.65
N GLU A 148 12.99 1.95 -5.40
CA GLU A 148 12.84 0.75 -4.59
C GLU A 148 11.86 -0.25 -5.23
N VAL A 149 10.72 0.23 -5.73
CA VAL A 149 9.72 -0.61 -6.40
C VAL A 149 10.28 -1.23 -7.68
N GLU A 150 10.91 -0.42 -8.54
CA GLU A 150 11.43 -0.87 -9.84
C GLU A 150 12.59 -1.86 -9.68
N THR A 151 13.53 -1.57 -8.76
CA THR A 151 14.72 -2.42 -8.55
C THR A 151 14.35 -3.77 -7.95
N ASN A 152 13.41 -3.79 -7.01
CA ASN A 152 13.08 -5.00 -6.25
C ASN A 152 11.77 -5.67 -6.70
N ASN A 153 11.07 -5.09 -7.69
CA ASN A 153 9.81 -5.60 -8.25
C ASN A 153 8.75 -5.83 -7.17
N HIS A 154 8.42 -4.78 -6.40
CA HIS A 154 7.36 -4.86 -5.41
C HIS A 154 5.98 -4.87 -6.07
N ASP A 155 5.10 -5.79 -5.66
CA ASP A 155 3.73 -5.94 -6.17
C ASP A 155 2.78 -4.91 -5.56
N ILE A 156 2.97 -4.60 -4.28
CA ILE A 156 2.15 -3.64 -3.53
C ILE A 156 3.04 -2.68 -2.74
N THR A 157 2.75 -1.38 -2.86
CA THR A 157 3.34 -0.33 -2.02
C THR A 157 2.29 0.19 -1.05
N ILE A 158 2.55 0.09 0.25
CA ILE A 158 1.66 0.54 1.33
C ILE A 158 2.20 1.83 1.93
N ILE A 159 1.36 2.86 1.96
CA ILE A 159 1.72 4.20 2.42
C ILE A 159 0.68 4.74 3.41
N GLY A 160 1.12 5.56 4.35
CA GLY A 160 0.23 6.27 5.26
C GLY A 160 -0.54 7.39 4.55
N GLY A 161 -1.82 7.52 4.85
CA GLY A 161 -2.72 8.53 4.28
C GLY A 161 -2.75 9.86 5.04
N GLY A 162 -1.96 10.01 6.11
CA GLY A 162 -1.79 11.27 6.83
C GLY A 162 -0.79 12.21 6.14
N GLY A 163 -0.93 13.51 6.37
CA GLY A 163 0.01 14.50 5.84
C GLY A 163 -0.33 15.07 4.46
N ASN A 164 0.68 15.41 3.68
CA ASN A 164 0.51 16.09 2.40
C ASN A 164 -0.12 15.16 1.35
N THR A 165 -1.36 15.44 0.96
CA THR A 165 -2.13 14.66 -0.04
C THR A 165 -1.47 14.61 -1.43
N GLY A 166 -0.62 15.57 -1.77
CA GLY A 166 0.11 15.61 -3.04
C GLY A 166 1.11 14.46 -3.20
N ILE A 167 1.69 13.96 -2.10
CA ILE A 167 2.62 12.82 -2.14
C ILE A 167 1.87 11.54 -2.55
N HIS A 168 0.71 11.28 -1.96
CA HIS A 168 -0.09 10.09 -2.29
C HIS A 168 -0.49 10.08 -3.77
N GLN A 169 -0.90 11.23 -4.29
CA GLN A 169 -1.27 11.40 -5.69
C GLN A 169 -0.11 11.06 -6.61
N LYS A 170 1.07 11.63 -6.35
CA LYS A 170 2.27 11.37 -7.15
C LYS A 170 2.71 9.91 -7.05
N LEU A 171 2.67 9.31 -5.87
CA LEU A 171 3.01 7.89 -5.70
C LEU A 171 2.06 6.98 -6.50
N ILE A 172 0.75 7.23 -6.42
CA ILE A 172 -0.23 6.49 -7.24
C ILE A 172 0.06 6.63 -8.74
N GLN A 173 0.50 7.80 -9.18
CA GLN A 173 0.78 8.07 -10.60
C GLN A 173 2.09 7.47 -11.09
N PHE A 174 3.14 7.52 -10.28
CA PHE A 174 4.52 7.28 -10.75
C PHE A 174 5.12 5.94 -10.31
N ILE A 175 4.52 5.23 -9.35
CA ILE A 175 4.99 3.91 -8.91
C ILE A 175 4.32 2.81 -9.73
N ASP A 176 5.09 1.86 -10.22
CA ASP A 176 4.62 0.74 -11.05
C ASP A 176 4.13 -0.47 -10.24
N SER A 177 3.76 -0.29 -8.98
CA SER A 177 3.08 -1.27 -8.15
C SER A 177 1.65 -0.84 -7.82
N SER A 178 0.82 -1.77 -7.37
CA SER A 178 -0.44 -1.41 -6.71
C SER A 178 -0.16 -0.55 -5.49
N VAL A 179 -0.97 0.50 -5.23
CA VAL A 179 -0.74 1.43 -4.11
C VAL A 179 -1.86 1.34 -3.10
N PHE A 180 -1.51 1.03 -1.86
CA PHE A 180 -2.45 0.98 -0.75
C PHE A 180 -2.25 2.19 0.18
N VAL A 181 -3.19 3.12 0.14
CA VAL A 181 -3.20 4.31 1.00
C VAL A 181 -3.98 4.01 2.28
N VAL A 182 -3.30 4.01 3.41
CA VAL A 182 -3.89 3.70 4.73
C VAL A 182 -4.34 4.99 5.42
N LYS A 183 -5.65 5.22 5.44
CA LYS A 183 -6.29 6.36 6.14
C LYS A 183 -7.23 5.86 7.22
N ASN A 184 -7.24 6.52 8.37
CA ASN A 184 -8.17 6.27 9.49
C ASN A 184 -8.34 4.77 9.85
N TYR A 185 -7.28 3.99 9.65
CA TYR A 185 -7.29 2.58 10.02
C TYR A 185 -7.19 2.41 11.54
N SER A 186 -7.98 1.50 12.07
CA SER A 186 -7.95 1.12 13.48
C SER A 186 -8.12 -0.40 13.64
N VAL A 187 -7.26 -1.02 14.41
CA VAL A 187 -7.33 -2.46 14.74
C VAL A 187 -8.63 -2.87 15.46
N LYS A 188 -9.32 -1.90 16.08
CA LYS A 188 -10.58 -2.13 16.81
C LYS A 188 -11.79 -2.26 15.89
N LYS A 189 -11.68 -1.86 14.62
CA LYS A 189 -12.79 -1.89 13.65
C LYS A 189 -12.84 -3.23 12.91
N LYS A 190 -14.06 -3.71 12.69
CA LYS A 190 -14.29 -4.84 11.76
C LYS A 190 -14.47 -4.28 10.36
N TYR A 191 -13.51 -4.53 9.49
CA TYR A 191 -13.53 -4.05 8.11
C TYR A 191 -14.30 -4.98 7.18
N LYS A 192 -14.82 -4.40 6.10
CA LYS A 192 -15.33 -5.07 4.90
C LYS A 192 -14.65 -4.49 3.67
N ILE A 193 -14.59 -5.25 2.60
CA ILE A 193 -14.16 -4.73 1.31
C ILE A 193 -15.35 -4.07 0.64
N LEU A 194 -15.18 -2.83 0.20
CA LEU A 194 -16.06 -2.15 -0.74
C LEU A 194 -15.41 -2.21 -2.12
N LEU A 195 -16.09 -2.87 -3.06
CA LEU A 195 -15.60 -3.12 -4.40
C LEU A 195 -16.48 -2.42 -5.44
N PRO A 196 -16.15 -1.19 -5.84
CA PRO A 196 -16.81 -0.55 -6.96
C PRO A 196 -16.41 -1.22 -8.28
N VAL A 197 -17.40 -1.58 -9.09
CA VAL A 197 -17.19 -2.27 -10.37
C VAL A 197 -17.94 -1.60 -11.52
N ASN A 198 -17.33 -1.68 -12.69
CA ASN A 198 -17.92 -1.35 -13.99
C ASN A 198 -17.38 -2.32 -15.05
N ASP A 199 -17.61 -2.07 -16.33
CA ASP A 199 -17.17 -2.89 -17.46
C ASP A 199 -15.73 -2.65 -17.92
N SER A 200 -14.90 -2.01 -17.07
CA SER A 200 -13.50 -1.70 -17.42
C SER A 200 -12.55 -2.83 -17.04
N LYS A 201 -11.44 -2.91 -17.78
CA LYS A 201 -10.33 -3.80 -17.43
C LYS A 201 -9.78 -3.56 -16.02
N GLY A 202 -9.83 -2.31 -15.54
CA GLY A 202 -9.46 -1.98 -14.17
C GLY A 202 -10.34 -2.67 -13.15
N SER A 203 -11.66 -2.77 -13.41
CA SER A 203 -12.56 -3.52 -12.54
C SER A 203 -12.18 -5.01 -12.46
N ASP A 204 -11.77 -5.63 -13.56
CA ASP A 204 -11.33 -7.04 -13.54
C ASP A 204 -10.11 -7.22 -12.62
N MET A 205 -9.12 -6.34 -12.67
CA MET A 205 -7.95 -6.37 -11.76
C MET A 205 -8.37 -6.16 -10.30
N ALA A 206 -9.28 -5.22 -10.04
CA ALA A 206 -9.81 -4.99 -8.70
C ALA A 206 -10.57 -6.21 -8.16
N ILE A 207 -11.34 -6.90 -8.99
CA ILE A 207 -12.08 -8.11 -8.62
C ILE A 207 -11.11 -9.22 -8.19
N GLU A 208 -10.08 -9.51 -8.98
CA GLU A 208 -9.08 -10.54 -8.66
C GLU A 208 -8.34 -10.21 -7.35
N THR A 209 -7.93 -8.96 -7.20
CA THR A 209 -7.29 -8.48 -5.97
C THR A 209 -8.23 -8.62 -4.76
N ALA A 210 -9.49 -8.22 -4.89
CA ALA A 210 -10.48 -8.32 -3.83
C ALA A 210 -10.77 -9.78 -3.43
N ILE A 211 -10.77 -10.71 -4.38
CA ILE A 211 -10.90 -12.15 -4.10
C ILE A 211 -9.72 -12.62 -3.22
N ASN A 212 -8.49 -12.27 -3.59
CA ASN A 212 -7.30 -12.66 -2.84
C ASN A 212 -7.29 -12.05 -1.43
N PHE A 213 -7.62 -10.76 -1.30
CA PHE A 213 -7.76 -10.09 -0.02
C PHE A 213 -8.86 -10.70 0.86
N ALA A 214 -10.04 -10.95 0.28
CA ALA A 214 -11.16 -11.53 1.01
C ALA A 214 -10.83 -12.93 1.55
N LYS A 215 -10.14 -13.75 0.77
CA LYS A 215 -9.68 -15.08 1.21
C LYS A 215 -8.68 -15.01 2.35
N SER A 216 -7.64 -14.19 2.18
CA SER A 216 -6.54 -14.06 3.15
C SER A 216 -7.02 -13.48 4.48
N TYR A 217 -7.94 -12.53 4.45
CA TYR A 217 -8.45 -11.82 5.64
C TYR A 217 -9.80 -12.30 6.14
N LYS A 218 -10.47 -13.23 5.43
CA LYS A 218 -11.85 -13.65 5.72
C LYS A 218 -12.81 -12.48 5.81
N LEU A 219 -12.65 -11.48 4.92
CA LEU A 219 -13.49 -10.30 4.87
C LEU A 219 -14.71 -10.52 3.99
N ASN A 220 -15.84 -9.95 4.41
CA ASN A 220 -17.02 -9.82 3.55
C ASN A 220 -16.74 -8.78 2.45
N VAL A 221 -17.32 -9.00 1.28
CA VAL A 221 -17.18 -8.08 0.14
C VAL A 221 -18.56 -7.50 -0.21
N GLU A 222 -18.63 -6.20 -0.28
CA GLU A 222 -19.77 -5.46 -0.79
C GLU A 222 -19.42 -4.92 -2.17
N ILE A 223 -20.06 -5.47 -3.18
CA ILE A 223 -19.86 -5.12 -4.59
C ILE A 223 -20.86 -4.02 -4.94
N VAL A 224 -20.39 -2.90 -5.42
CA VAL A 224 -21.23 -1.76 -5.77
C VAL A 224 -20.99 -1.32 -7.20
N SER A 225 -22.03 -0.80 -7.84
CA SER A 225 -21.91 -0.14 -9.13
C SER A 225 -22.73 1.14 -9.13
N VAL A 226 -22.22 2.15 -9.82
CA VAL A 226 -22.88 3.44 -10.03
C VAL A 226 -23.08 3.59 -11.53
N PRO A 227 -24.32 3.66 -12.03
CA PRO A 227 -24.58 3.87 -13.45
C PRO A 227 -23.96 5.17 -13.94
N GLU A 228 -23.37 5.16 -15.11
CA GLU A 228 -22.75 6.33 -15.71
C GLU A 228 -23.38 6.66 -17.06
N GLY A 229 -23.72 7.92 -17.25
CA GLY A 229 -24.35 8.38 -18.50
C GLY A 229 -25.70 7.70 -18.74
N ASN A 230 -25.94 7.31 -19.99
CA ASN A 230 -27.18 6.64 -20.40
C ASN A 230 -27.06 5.11 -20.41
N LYS A 231 -26.17 4.51 -19.59
CA LYS A 231 -26.09 3.06 -19.52
C LYS A 231 -27.38 2.46 -19.01
N PRO A 232 -27.95 1.45 -19.71
CA PRO A 232 -29.10 0.72 -19.24
C PRO A 232 -28.85 0.09 -17.86
N ILE A 233 -29.79 0.18 -16.96
CA ILE A 233 -29.71 -0.39 -15.61
C ILE A 233 -29.45 -1.89 -15.67
N ASP A 234 -30.09 -2.59 -16.59
CA ASP A 234 -29.92 -4.04 -16.78
C ASP A 234 -28.50 -4.44 -17.11
N GLU A 235 -27.75 -3.62 -17.84
CA GLU A 235 -26.33 -3.87 -18.11
C GLU A 235 -25.49 -3.75 -16.82
N VAL A 236 -25.78 -2.77 -16.00
CA VAL A 236 -25.09 -2.54 -14.73
C VAL A 236 -25.40 -3.66 -13.73
N GLU A 237 -26.64 -4.09 -13.65
CA GLU A 237 -27.07 -5.24 -12.83
C GLU A 237 -26.41 -6.54 -13.29
N ASN A 238 -26.25 -6.73 -14.60
CA ASN A 238 -25.54 -7.87 -15.15
C ASN A 238 -24.06 -7.89 -14.75
N ILE A 239 -23.40 -6.72 -14.70
CA ILE A 239 -22.01 -6.60 -14.18
C ILE A 239 -21.95 -7.04 -12.71
N LEU A 240 -22.86 -6.54 -11.87
CA LEU A 240 -22.96 -6.92 -10.46
C LEU A 240 -23.18 -8.43 -10.30
N LYS A 241 -24.10 -9.02 -11.07
CA LYS A 241 -24.41 -10.46 -11.07
C LYS A 241 -23.17 -11.29 -11.45
N LYS A 242 -22.53 -10.98 -12.58
CA LYS A 242 -21.33 -11.69 -13.05
C LYS A 242 -20.19 -11.58 -12.04
N THR A 243 -20.03 -10.41 -11.44
CA THR A 243 -19.01 -10.21 -10.40
C THR A 243 -19.32 -11.05 -9.16
N LYS A 244 -20.57 -11.04 -8.67
CA LYS A 244 -21.00 -11.88 -7.53
C LYS A 244 -20.76 -13.36 -7.79
N GLU A 245 -20.99 -13.84 -9.01
CA GLU A 245 -20.72 -15.24 -9.39
C GLU A 245 -19.23 -15.60 -9.28
N LYS A 246 -18.31 -14.68 -9.68
CA LYS A 246 -16.85 -14.88 -9.50
C LYS A 246 -16.49 -15.10 -8.02
N PHE A 247 -17.06 -14.30 -7.12
CA PHE A 247 -16.86 -14.44 -5.67
C PHE A 247 -17.48 -15.73 -5.10
N SER A 248 -18.67 -16.08 -5.55
CA SER A 248 -19.36 -17.31 -5.12
C SER A 248 -18.57 -18.57 -5.49
N LYS A 249 -17.97 -18.62 -6.69
CA LYS A 249 -17.06 -19.68 -7.12
C LYS A 249 -15.84 -19.81 -6.19
N ASN A 250 -15.44 -18.72 -5.56
CA ASN A 250 -14.34 -18.65 -4.60
C ASN A 250 -14.80 -18.84 -3.14
N ARG A 251 -16.07 -19.17 -2.88
CA ARG A 251 -16.68 -19.35 -1.57
C ARG A 251 -16.59 -18.11 -0.66
N ILE A 252 -16.61 -16.91 -1.26
CA ILE A 252 -16.56 -15.64 -0.54
C ILE A 252 -17.98 -15.09 -0.41
N ARG A 253 -18.34 -14.68 0.82
CA ARG A 253 -19.63 -14.05 1.09
C ARG A 253 -19.67 -12.63 0.55
N THR A 254 -20.67 -12.34 -0.30
CA THR A 254 -20.83 -11.03 -0.94
C THR A 254 -22.26 -10.54 -0.87
N SER A 255 -22.39 -9.20 -0.86
CA SER A 255 -23.62 -8.49 -1.20
C SER A 255 -23.38 -7.61 -2.42
N THR A 256 -24.46 -7.30 -3.15
CA THR A 256 -24.41 -6.40 -4.31
C THR A 256 -25.35 -5.23 -4.10
N LYS A 257 -24.97 -4.04 -4.56
CA LYS A 257 -25.83 -2.86 -4.52
C LYS A 257 -25.60 -1.94 -5.71
N LEU A 258 -26.69 -1.51 -6.33
CA LEU A 258 -26.71 -0.39 -7.25
C LEU A 258 -26.81 0.91 -6.43
N ILE A 259 -26.00 1.91 -6.74
CA ILE A 259 -25.96 3.20 -6.05
C ILE A 259 -26.23 4.30 -7.06
N ASP A 260 -27.11 5.22 -6.73
CA ASP A 260 -27.41 6.37 -7.57
C ASP A 260 -26.41 7.50 -7.40
N GLY A 261 -26.33 8.37 -8.41
CA GLY A 261 -25.56 9.60 -8.38
C GLY A 261 -24.25 9.57 -9.18
N THR A 262 -23.29 10.42 -8.81
CA THR A 262 -21.99 10.51 -9.50
C THR A 262 -20.99 9.54 -8.88
N PRO A 263 -20.27 8.73 -9.68
CA PRO A 263 -19.47 7.62 -9.16
C PRO A 263 -18.53 7.99 -8.02
N VAL A 264 -17.78 9.09 -8.14
CA VAL A 264 -16.79 9.48 -7.12
C VAL A 264 -17.48 9.80 -5.79
N ASN A 265 -18.47 10.69 -5.81
CA ASN A 265 -19.14 11.13 -4.59
C ASN A 265 -19.98 9.99 -3.98
N SER A 266 -20.74 9.28 -4.81
CA SER A 266 -21.60 8.18 -4.34
C SER A 266 -20.78 7.05 -3.71
N ILE A 267 -19.61 6.69 -4.25
CA ILE A 267 -18.73 5.69 -3.65
C ILE A 267 -18.16 6.21 -2.33
N ILE A 268 -17.74 7.48 -2.25
CA ILE A 268 -17.18 8.06 -1.03
C ILE A 268 -18.25 8.12 0.07
N ASP A 269 -19.44 8.59 -0.23
CA ASP A 269 -20.54 8.73 0.71
C ASP A 269 -21.05 7.36 1.20
N TYR A 270 -21.01 6.37 0.31
CA TYR A 270 -21.38 5.00 0.65
C TYR A 270 -20.30 4.28 1.46
N ALA A 271 -19.05 4.61 1.25
CA ALA A 271 -17.91 4.05 1.97
C ALA A 271 -17.89 4.55 3.42
N LYS A 272 -18.36 3.70 4.33
CA LYS A 272 -18.26 3.97 5.77
C LYS A 272 -16.81 3.86 6.24
N ASP A 273 -16.56 4.33 7.45
CA ASP A 273 -15.24 4.35 8.10
C ASP A 273 -14.64 2.96 8.40
N ASN A 274 -15.42 1.90 8.20
CA ASN A 274 -15.01 0.51 8.29
C ASN A 274 -14.89 -0.20 6.92
N SER A 275 -14.79 0.56 5.84
CA SER A 275 -14.57 0.03 4.50
C SER A 275 -13.08 0.04 4.15
N ILE A 276 -12.65 -0.96 3.39
CA ILE A 276 -11.42 -0.96 2.59
C ILE A 276 -11.88 -0.91 1.14
N ILE A 277 -11.64 0.20 0.46
CA ILE A 277 -12.03 0.32 -0.95
C ILE A 277 -10.95 -0.31 -1.82
N ILE A 278 -11.33 -1.15 -2.78
CA ILE A 278 -10.42 -1.69 -3.79
C ILE A 278 -10.87 -1.19 -5.16
N LEU A 279 -9.99 -0.49 -5.86
CA LEU A 279 -10.23 0.14 -7.15
C LEU A 279 -9.19 -0.32 -8.16
N GLY A 280 -9.60 -0.57 -9.38
CA GLY A 280 -8.66 -0.86 -10.47
C GLY A 280 -8.47 0.34 -11.39
N VAL A 281 -7.27 0.47 -11.90
CA VAL A 281 -6.92 1.45 -12.93
C VAL A 281 -6.74 0.72 -14.25
N SER A 282 -7.52 1.11 -15.26
CA SER A 282 -7.33 0.53 -16.60
C SER A 282 -5.98 0.96 -17.17
N PRO A 283 -5.17 0.03 -17.66
CA PRO A 283 -3.97 0.37 -18.40
C PRO A 283 -4.40 1.04 -19.72
N LYS A 284 -4.43 2.36 -19.75
CA LYS A 284 -4.52 3.09 -21.01
C LYS A 284 -3.11 3.32 -21.52
N ASN A 285 -2.85 2.82 -22.75
CA ASN A 285 -1.67 3.03 -23.59
C ASN A 285 -0.56 3.90 -23.00
N SER A 286 0.67 3.49 -23.11
CA SER A 286 2.01 4.08 -22.81
C SER A 286 2.16 5.55 -22.37
N ILE A 287 1.07 6.29 -22.18
CA ILE A 287 0.99 7.66 -21.65
C ILE A 287 0.41 7.60 -20.22
N MET A 288 0.90 6.68 -19.38
CA MET A 288 0.50 6.59 -17.96
C MET A 288 0.86 7.84 -17.12
N LYS A 289 1.56 8.82 -17.71
CA LYS A 289 2.00 10.04 -17.04
C LYS A 289 0.89 11.05 -16.71
N TYR A 290 -0.35 10.86 -17.17
CA TYR A 290 -1.41 11.87 -17.03
C TYR A 290 -2.74 11.31 -16.49
N PHE A 291 -2.70 10.64 -15.33
CA PHE A 291 -3.93 10.27 -14.61
C PHE A 291 -4.55 11.43 -13.78
N PHE A 292 -4.27 12.68 -14.16
CA PHE A 292 -4.96 13.81 -13.56
C PHE A 292 -6.47 13.70 -13.82
N GLY A 293 -7.25 13.62 -12.72
CA GLY A 293 -8.71 13.56 -12.80
C GLY A 293 -9.31 12.15 -12.90
N SER A 294 -8.53 11.06 -12.75
CA SER A 294 -9.11 9.71 -12.71
C SER A 294 -9.98 9.51 -11.46
N LYS A 295 -11.10 8.79 -11.63
CA LYS A 295 -12.03 8.47 -10.53
C LYS A 295 -11.33 7.75 -9.37
N PRO A 296 -10.48 6.70 -9.60
CA PRO A 296 -9.73 6.06 -8.54
C PRO A 296 -8.86 7.00 -7.73
N LEU A 297 -8.17 7.91 -8.41
CA LEU A 297 -7.31 8.91 -7.74
C LEU A 297 -8.15 9.88 -6.89
N SER A 298 -9.26 10.37 -7.43
CA SER A 298 -10.16 11.27 -6.72
C SER A 298 -10.76 10.61 -5.48
N ILE A 299 -11.15 9.33 -5.57
CA ILE A 299 -11.63 8.56 -4.42
C ILE A 299 -10.53 8.41 -3.38
N ALA A 300 -9.32 8.00 -3.80
CA ALA A 300 -8.19 7.83 -2.87
C ALA A 300 -7.82 9.14 -2.16
N GLN A 301 -7.97 10.29 -2.81
CA GLN A 301 -7.72 11.60 -2.19
C GLN A 301 -8.78 11.99 -1.16
N LYS A 302 -10.04 11.84 -1.52
CA LYS A 302 -11.18 12.38 -0.76
C LYS A 302 -11.72 11.42 0.29
N CYS A 303 -11.55 10.11 0.09
CA CYS A 303 -12.07 9.10 1.01
C CYS A 303 -11.34 9.11 2.36
N ASN A 304 -12.09 8.85 3.41
CA ASN A 304 -11.61 8.81 4.80
C ASN A 304 -11.36 7.37 5.31
N CYS A 305 -11.24 6.40 4.42
CA CYS A 305 -10.97 5.01 4.75
C CYS A 305 -9.77 4.49 3.92
N PRO A 306 -9.21 3.32 4.24
CA PRO A 306 -8.15 2.72 3.44
C PRO A 306 -8.58 2.44 2.00
N VAL A 307 -7.70 2.77 1.04
CA VAL A 307 -7.97 2.60 -0.40
C VAL A 307 -6.81 1.89 -1.07
N LEU A 308 -7.07 0.76 -1.69
CA LEU A 308 -6.12 0.04 -2.55
C LEU A 308 -6.44 0.33 -4.01
N ILE A 309 -5.46 0.85 -4.72
CA ILE A 309 -5.52 1.04 -6.17
C ILE A 309 -4.68 -0.04 -6.84
N THR A 310 -5.32 -0.90 -7.61
CA THR A 310 -4.67 -2.00 -8.34
C THR A 310 -4.25 -1.54 -9.73
N LYS A 311 -3.07 -1.97 -10.11
CA LYS A 311 -2.47 -1.69 -11.43
C LYS A 311 -2.12 -2.98 -12.16
#